data_310215cca900360e31e3aaae77ddbbe6
#
_entry.id   310215cca900360e31e3aaae77ddbbe6
#
_cell.length_a   1.000
_cell.length_b   1.000
_cell.length_c   1.000
_cell.angle_alpha   90.00
_cell.angle_beta   90.00
_cell.angle_gamma   90.00
#
_symmetry.space_group_name_H-M   'P 1'
#
loop_
_entity.id
_entity.type
_entity.pdbx_description
1 polymer ?
#
loop_
_entity_poly.entity_id
_entity_poly.type
_entity_poly.pdbx_seq_one_letter_code
_entity_poly.pdbx_strand_id
1 'polypeptide(L)'
;EKDNVILYEIDTDGGITRKEYTYDGENMFVMSAKMLWNDDTEPMLTYISLSKIKEWKYTEYGNFCYEVCVPEPPEVTEIVDGSCIIRVRPLNEECLEYSEKYVGPLGYQGNNLLCSNWNIENMQDLDYNGIFEYLYNMKYGKKFSNETGVAGVTADEFESVIMTYLPVTAEELKEWAVYDEQSNTYAWQRLGCGNYAPTHFGLSLPEVIEIKHNEDGTVVLTINAVCDSVVCNDAVITHELTVKFQNDGSVHYVGNRILGNGIDNIPKYQYRLDKLQD
;
A
#
# COMPACT_ATOMS: atom_id res chain seq x y z
N GLU A 1 -19.54 -27.99 12.58
CA GLU A 1 -18.59 -28.13 13.71
C GLU A 1 -18.40 -26.79 14.33
N LYS A 2 -18.29 -26.72 15.67
CA LYS A 2 -17.95 -25.48 16.38
C LYS A 2 -16.44 -25.37 16.44
N ASP A 3 -15.90 -24.19 16.19
CA ASP A 3 -14.47 -23.96 16.20
C ASP A 3 -14.12 -22.60 16.79
N ASN A 4 -12.89 -22.47 17.26
CA ASN A 4 -12.36 -21.24 17.82
C ASN A 4 -10.89 -21.06 17.43
N VAL A 5 -10.55 -19.89 16.89
CA VAL A 5 -9.20 -19.53 16.48
C VAL A 5 -8.79 -18.23 17.15
N ILE A 6 -7.59 -18.18 17.71
CA ILE A 6 -7.04 -16.97 18.32
C ILE A 6 -5.84 -16.51 17.48
N LEU A 7 -5.87 -15.22 17.10
CA LEU A 7 -4.81 -14.51 16.41
C LEU A 7 -4.26 -13.39 17.28
N TYR A 8 -2.96 -13.22 17.30
CA TYR A 8 -2.29 -12.07 17.90
C TYR A 8 -1.59 -11.25 16.82
N GLU A 9 -1.91 -9.96 16.76
CA GLU A 9 -1.20 -8.96 15.95
C GLU A 9 -0.35 -8.11 16.90
N ILE A 10 0.94 -8.02 16.63
CA ILE A 10 1.88 -7.26 17.46
C ILE A 10 2.22 -5.96 16.72
N ASP A 11 1.90 -4.83 17.35
CA ASP A 11 2.22 -3.52 16.80
C ASP A 11 3.69 -3.18 17.11
N THR A 12 4.42 -2.66 16.13
CA THR A 12 5.82 -2.24 16.29
C THR A 12 6.00 -1.07 17.27
N ASP A 13 4.96 -0.27 17.46
CA ASP A 13 4.96 0.92 18.32
C ASP A 13 4.55 0.63 19.78
N GLY A 14 4.56 -0.64 20.17
CA GLY A 14 4.19 -1.06 21.53
C GLY A 14 2.69 -1.29 21.69
N GLY A 15 2.24 -2.43 21.23
CA GLY A 15 0.85 -2.85 21.35
C GLY A 15 0.65 -4.30 20.92
N ILE A 16 -0.47 -4.85 21.35
CA ILE A 16 -0.94 -6.17 20.91
C ILE A 16 -2.46 -6.14 20.74
N THR A 17 -2.92 -6.67 19.62
CA THR A 17 -4.34 -6.92 19.38
C THR A 17 -4.57 -8.42 19.38
N ARG A 18 -5.44 -8.88 20.29
CA ARG A 18 -5.91 -10.26 20.32
C ARG A 18 -7.26 -10.31 19.60
N LYS A 19 -7.35 -11.13 18.57
CA LYS A 19 -8.61 -11.45 17.88
C LYS A 19 -8.97 -12.90 18.16
N GLU A 20 -10.18 -13.14 18.61
CA GLU A 20 -10.73 -14.47 18.83
C GLU A 20 -11.92 -14.68 17.91
N TYR A 21 -11.78 -15.62 16.98
CA TYR A 21 -12.82 -16.00 16.03
C TYR A 21 -13.56 -17.20 16.56
N THR A 22 -14.87 -17.11 16.67
CA THR A 22 -15.74 -18.18 17.13
C THR A 22 -16.78 -18.50 16.08
N TYR A 23 -16.87 -19.75 15.67
CA TYR A 23 -17.93 -20.27 14.81
C TYR A 23 -18.84 -21.18 15.62
N ASP A 24 -20.12 -20.88 15.72
CA ASP A 24 -21.09 -21.63 16.53
C ASP A 24 -21.82 -22.75 15.75
N GLY A 25 -21.50 -22.90 14.45
CA GLY A 25 -22.12 -23.83 13.51
C GLY A 25 -23.05 -23.15 12.50
N GLU A 26 -23.36 -21.88 12.69
CA GLU A 26 -24.20 -21.04 11.82
C GLU A 26 -23.58 -19.69 11.59
N ASN A 27 -23.15 -19.00 12.65
CA ASN A 27 -22.62 -17.66 12.61
C ASN A 27 -21.15 -17.63 13.04
N MET A 28 -20.40 -16.69 12.50
CA MET A 28 -19.04 -16.39 12.92
C MET A 28 -18.97 -15.05 13.61
N PHE A 29 -18.21 -14.99 14.70
CA PHE A 29 -17.98 -13.78 15.49
C PHE A 29 -16.49 -13.53 15.65
N VAL A 30 -16.11 -12.28 15.78
CA VAL A 30 -14.75 -11.87 16.17
C VAL A 30 -14.82 -11.01 17.41
N MET A 31 -14.12 -11.43 18.46
CA MET A 31 -13.84 -10.58 19.62
C MET A 31 -12.44 -9.99 19.43
N SER A 32 -12.34 -8.67 19.45
CA SER A 32 -11.07 -7.95 19.36
C SER A 32 -10.79 -7.26 20.70
N ALA A 33 -9.57 -7.41 21.21
CA ALA A 33 -9.10 -6.72 22.40
C ALA A 33 -7.70 -6.14 22.12
N LYS A 34 -7.55 -4.82 22.27
CA LYS A 34 -6.29 -4.11 22.04
C LYS A 34 -5.71 -3.61 23.35
N MET A 35 -4.43 -3.94 23.57
CA MET A 35 -3.61 -3.42 24.66
C MET A 35 -2.48 -2.58 24.09
N LEU A 36 -2.23 -1.43 24.70
CA LEU A 36 -1.09 -0.56 24.38
C LEU A 36 -0.17 -0.45 25.59
N TRP A 37 1.12 -0.32 25.35
CA TRP A 37 2.13 0.00 26.34
C TRP A 37 3.23 0.84 25.69
N ASN A 38 3.93 1.61 26.50
CA ASN A 38 5.17 2.30 26.15
C ASN A 38 6.25 1.79 27.09
N ASP A 39 7.50 2.05 26.80
CA ASP A 39 8.66 1.58 27.58
C ASP A 39 8.56 1.91 29.10
N ASP A 40 7.83 2.98 29.44
CA ASP A 40 7.67 3.48 30.81
C ASP A 40 6.28 3.23 31.43
N THR A 41 5.39 2.49 30.76
CA THR A 41 3.99 2.30 31.22
C THR A 41 3.60 0.84 31.27
N GLU A 42 2.72 0.48 32.23
CA GLU A 42 2.09 -0.84 32.23
C GLU A 42 1.10 -0.98 31.06
N PRO A 43 0.94 -2.20 30.51
CA PRO A 43 -0.02 -2.46 29.45
C PRO A 43 -1.45 -2.04 29.85
N MET A 44 -2.11 -1.26 29.02
CA MET A 44 -3.47 -0.77 29.23
C MET A 44 -4.40 -1.28 28.14
N LEU A 45 -5.53 -1.88 28.57
CA LEU A 45 -6.60 -2.24 27.64
C LEU A 45 -7.27 -0.97 27.12
N THR A 46 -7.16 -0.73 25.81
CA THR A 46 -7.67 0.49 25.16
C THR A 46 -8.93 0.25 24.37
N TYR A 47 -9.18 -0.98 23.98
CA TYR A 47 -10.32 -1.32 23.15
C TYR A 47 -10.71 -2.78 23.36
N ILE A 48 -12.02 -3.03 23.40
CA ILE A 48 -12.61 -4.35 23.33
C ILE A 48 -13.92 -4.27 22.53
N SER A 49 -14.12 -5.20 21.62
CA SER A 49 -15.36 -5.33 20.85
C SER A 49 -15.70 -6.78 20.58
N LEU A 50 -16.97 -7.05 20.39
CA LEU A 50 -17.50 -8.29 19.84
C LEU A 50 -18.34 -7.93 18.62
N SER A 51 -18.02 -8.50 17.47
CA SER A 51 -18.72 -8.23 16.22
C SER A 51 -19.08 -9.53 15.51
N LYS A 52 -20.24 -9.54 14.87
CA LYS A 52 -20.62 -10.61 13.93
C LYS A 52 -19.86 -10.40 12.62
N ILE A 53 -19.42 -11.50 12.04
CA ILE A 53 -18.89 -11.52 10.67
C ILE A 53 -20.05 -11.85 9.75
N LYS A 54 -20.33 -10.95 8.80
CA LYS A 54 -21.47 -11.06 7.88
C LYS A 54 -21.14 -11.97 6.70
N GLU A 55 -20.03 -11.69 6.05
CA GLU A 55 -19.51 -12.48 4.95
C GLU A 55 -18.03 -12.77 5.13
N TRP A 56 -17.58 -13.91 4.67
CA TRP A 56 -16.17 -14.27 4.66
C TRP A 56 -15.84 -15.21 3.50
N LYS A 57 -14.57 -15.20 3.09
CA LYS A 57 -14.01 -16.16 2.14
C LYS A 57 -12.54 -16.44 2.42
N TYR A 58 -12.10 -17.64 2.07
CA TYR A 58 -10.70 -17.94 1.89
C TYR A 58 -10.34 -17.73 0.43
N THR A 59 -9.29 -16.94 0.18
CA THR A 59 -8.84 -16.62 -1.16
C THR A 59 -7.89 -17.69 -1.68
N GLU A 60 -7.79 -17.84 -3.00
CA GLU A 60 -6.84 -18.75 -3.63
C GLU A 60 -5.39 -18.33 -3.38
N TYR A 61 -5.15 -17.03 -3.11
CA TYR A 61 -3.83 -16.47 -2.79
C TYR A 61 -3.41 -16.65 -1.33
N GLY A 62 -4.29 -17.21 -0.48
CA GLY A 62 -3.97 -17.55 0.90
C GLY A 62 -4.34 -16.51 1.94
N ASN A 63 -5.35 -15.71 1.66
CA ASN A 63 -5.91 -14.73 2.59
C ASN A 63 -7.28 -15.18 3.09
N PHE A 64 -7.63 -14.79 4.30
CA PHE A 64 -8.97 -14.82 4.86
C PHE A 64 -9.52 -13.41 4.87
N CYS A 65 -10.55 -13.15 4.06
CA CYS A 65 -11.22 -11.86 3.95
C CYS A 65 -12.60 -11.96 4.58
N TYR A 66 -13.01 -10.92 5.32
CA TYR A 66 -14.32 -10.91 5.96
C TYR A 66 -14.85 -9.49 6.18
N GLU A 67 -16.18 -9.37 6.20
CA GLU A 67 -16.90 -8.14 6.58
C GLU A 67 -17.32 -8.20 8.03
N VAL A 68 -17.01 -7.14 8.79
CA VAL A 68 -17.34 -7.00 10.21
C VAL A 68 -18.57 -6.14 10.35
N CYS A 69 -19.56 -6.61 11.09
CA CYS A 69 -20.70 -5.79 11.47
C CYS A 69 -20.33 -4.84 12.62
N VAL A 70 -21.11 -3.77 12.76
CA VAL A 70 -21.00 -2.84 13.90
C VAL A 70 -20.96 -3.64 15.20
N PRO A 71 -20.03 -3.35 16.12
CA PRO A 71 -19.99 -4.03 17.43
C PRO A 71 -21.29 -3.88 18.18
N GLU A 72 -21.69 -4.91 18.93
CA GLU A 72 -22.91 -4.85 19.74
C GLU A 72 -22.98 -3.61 20.65
N PRO A 73 -24.11 -3.05 20.79
CA PRO A 73 -25.27 -3.50 21.54
C PRO A 73 -26.32 -4.22 20.67
N PRO A 74 -27.17 -5.04 21.27
CA PRO A 74 -27.64 -6.34 20.78
C PRO A 74 -28.56 -6.34 19.56
N GLU A 75 -28.80 -5.23 18.93
CA GLU A 75 -29.90 -5.13 17.95
C GLU A 75 -29.42 -4.83 16.52
N VAL A 76 -28.10 -4.63 16.29
CA VAL A 76 -27.57 -4.19 15.00
C VAL A 76 -26.46 -5.12 14.52
N THR A 77 -26.87 -6.28 14.04
CA THR A 77 -25.93 -7.32 13.58
C THR A 77 -25.77 -7.38 12.07
N GLU A 78 -26.38 -6.46 11.33
CA GLU A 78 -26.43 -6.51 9.87
C GLU A 78 -25.76 -5.30 9.18
N ILE A 79 -25.42 -4.25 9.95
CA ILE A 79 -24.73 -3.08 9.40
C ILE A 79 -23.24 -3.37 9.36
N VAL A 80 -22.67 -3.35 8.15
CA VAL A 80 -21.24 -3.53 7.94
C VAL A 80 -20.49 -2.28 8.39
N ASP A 81 -19.50 -2.47 9.27
CA ASP A 81 -18.58 -1.44 9.75
C ASP A 81 -17.32 -1.35 8.88
N GLY A 82 -16.86 -2.48 8.37
CA GLY A 82 -15.68 -2.54 7.51
C GLY A 82 -15.33 -3.95 7.06
N SER A 83 -14.25 -4.02 6.29
CA SER A 83 -13.66 -5.27 5.80
C SER A 83 -12.30 -5.49 6.45
N CYS A 84 -11.94 -6.76 6.61
CA CYS A 84 -10.65 -7.18 7.14
C CYS A 84 -10.03 -8.26 6.26
N ILE A 85 -8.70 -8.28 6.24
CA ILE A 85 -7.91 -9.32 5.57
C ILE A 85 -6.86 -9.86 6.54
N ILE A 86 -6.68 -11.16 6.51
CA ILE A 86 -5.62 -11.85 7.26
C ILE A 86 -4.96 -12.84 6.32
N ARG A 87 -3.64 -12.78 6.23
CA ARG A 87 -2.90 -13.80 5.51
C ARG A 87 -2.82 -15.08 6.36
N VAL A 88 -3.42 -16.16 5.86
CA VAL A 88 -3.46 -17.47 6.54
C VAL A 88 -2.47 -18.47 5.93
N ARG A 89 -2.05 -18.27 4.69
CA ARG A 89 -0.96 -19.02 4.06
C ARG A 89 0.26 -18.11 3.99
N PRO A 90 1.33 -18.40 4.75
CA PRO A 90 2.53 -17.56 4.76
C PRO A 90 3.14 -17.40 3.36
N LEU A 91 3.65 -16.22 3.05
CA LEU A 91 4.60 -16.02 1.95
C LEU A 91 5.94 -16.67 2.35
N ASN A 92 6.75 -17.02 1.36
CA ASN A 92 8.13 -17.36 1.69
C ASN A 92 8.87 -16.10 2.22
N GLU A 93 9.96 -16.30 2.97
CA GLU A 93 10.66 -15.21 3.66
C GLU A 93 11.15 -14.12 2.69
N GLU A 94 11.66 -14.51 1.52
CA GLU A 94 12.16 -13.57 0.53
C GLU A 94 11.02 -12.73 -0.09
N CYS A 95 9.89 -13.37 -0.44
CA CYS A 95 8.71 -12.66 -0.93
C CYS A 95 8.14 -11.70 0.11
N LEU A 96 8.12 -12.11 1.39
CA LEU A 96 7.69 -11.24 2.49
C LEU A 96 8.61 -10.02 2.63
N GLU A 97 9.93 -10.24 2.67
CA GLU A 97 10.91 -9.17 2.74
C GLU A 97 10.77 -8.17 1.59
N TYR A 98 10.58 -8.66 0.35
CA TYR A 98 10.42 -7.79 -0.82
C TYR A 98 9.09 -7.05 -0.80
N SER A 99 8.02 -7.69 -0.31
CA SER A 99 6.73 -7.03 -0.11
C SER A 99 6.85 -5.86 0.86
N GLU A 100 7.49 -6.06 2.01
CA GLU A 100 7.63 -5.05 3.05
C GLU A 100 8.58 -3.90 2.66
N LYS A 101 9.71 -4.22 2.00
CA LYS A 101 10.73 -3.22 1.71
C LYS A 101 10.49 -2.41 0.46
N TYR A 102 10.02 -3.06 -0.62
CA TYR A 102 10.09 -2.46 -1.96
C TYR A 102 8.72 -2.18 -2.58
N VAL A 103 7.66 -2.77 -2.08
CA VAL A 103 6.34 -2.68 -2.72
C VAL A 103 5.29 -2.10 -1.76
N GLY A 104 5.22 -2.61 -0.54
CA GLY A 104 4.28 -2.16 0.49
C GLY A 104 4.30 -0.65 0.74
N PRO A 105 5.47 -0.01 0.89
CA PRO A 105 5.55 1.43 1.10
C PRO A 105 4.97 2.29 -0.04
N LEU A 106 4.93 1.76 -1.27
CA LEU A 106 4.38 2.46 -2.44
C LEU A 106 2.85 2.39 -2.48
N GLY A 107 2.29 1.20 -2.27
CA GLY A 107 0.85 0.96 -2.36
C GLY A 107 0.25 1.37 -3.70
N TYR A 108 -1.07 1.53 -3.73
CA TYR A 108 -1.83 1.88 -4.94
C TYR A 108 -2.59 3.21 -4.83
N GLN A 109 -2.33 4.00 -3.79
CA GLN A 109 -3.01 5.28 -3.57
C GLN A 109 -2.13 6.45 -3.97
N GLY A 110 -2.68 7.39 -4.74
CA GLY A 110 -2.06 8.70 -4.99
C GLY A 110 -0.72 8.67 -5.72
N ASN A 111 -0.38 7.55 -6.35
CA ASN A 111 0.72 7.37 -7.28
C ASN A 111 0.37 6.28 -8.29
N ASN A 112 1.01 6.28 -9.45
CA ASN A 112 0.73 5.32 -10.52
C ASN A 112 1.87 4.33 -10.79
N LEU A 113 2.86 4.26 -9.91
CA LEU A 113 4.03 3.41 -10.11
C LEU A 113 3.69 1.92 -10.22
N LEU A 114 2.75 1.43 -9.38
CA LEU A 114 2.33 0.02 -9.38
C LEU A 114 1.04 -0.24 -10.18
N CYS A 115 0.29 0.79 -10.54
CA CYS A 115 -1.02 0.65 -11.18
C CYS A 115 -1.09 1.14 -12.63
N SER A 116 0.06 1.28 -13.29
CA SER A 116 0.14 1.58 -14.72
C SER A 116 1.20 0.72 -15.42
N ASN A 117 1.07 0.56 -16.73
CA ASN A 117 2.09 -0.07 -17.55
C ASN A 117 3.14 0.99 -17.92
N TRP A 118 4.39 0.77 -17.54
CA TRP A 118 5.49 1.66 -17.87
C TRP A 118 6.82 0.91 -17.89
N ASN A 119 7.79 1.48 -18.58
CA ASN A 119 9.17 1.04 -18.64
C ASN A 119 10.09 2.26 -18.85
N ILE A 120 11.38 2.05 -19.00
CA ILE A 120 12.38 3.12 -19.17
C ILE A 120 12.13 4.02 -20.40
N GLU A 121 11.29 3.60 -21.37
CA GLU A 121 11.00 4.37 -22.58
C GLU A 121 9.80 5.32 -22.42
N ASN A 122 8.95 5.10 -21.43
CA ASN A 122 7.74 5.91 -21.18
C ASN A 122 7.59 6.36 -19.72
N MET A 123 8.70 6.61 -19.05
CA MET A 123 8.70 7.09 -17.64
C MET A 123 8.06 8.47 -17.46
N GLN A 124 7.96 9.29 -18.53
CA GLN A 124 7.27 10.59 -18.51
C GLN A 124 5.78 10.50 -18.08
N ASP A 125 5.19 9.32 -18.13
CA ASP A 125 3.80 9.09 -17.74
C ASP A 125 3.61 8.84 -16.23
N LEU A 126 4.72 8.77 -15.47
CA LEU A 126 4.66 8.61 -14.02
C LEU A 126 4.28 9.94 -13.32
N ASP A 127 3.53 9.81 -12.24
CA ASP A 127 3.19 10.94 -11.36
C ASP A 127 4.29 11.19 -10.34
N TYR A 128 5.37 11.85 -10.75
CA TYR A 128 6.52 12.12 -9.89
C TYR A 128 6.17 12.92 -8.64
N ASN A 129 5.25 13.90 -8.76
CA ASN A 129 4.80 14.69 -7.64
C ASN A 129 3.98 13.84 -6.64
N GLY A 130 3.24 12.85 -7.15
CA GLY A 130 2.50 11.89 -6.33
C GLY A 130 3.40 10.83 -5.69
N ILE A 131 4.41 10.32 -6.42
CA ILE A 131 5.32 9.28 -5.95
C ILE A 131 6.28 9.81 -4.87
N PHE A 132 6.64 11.10 -4.89
CA PHE A 132 7.68 11.68 -4.06
C PHE A 132 7.57 11.34 -2.57
N GLU A 133 6.40 11.54 -1.95
CA GLU A 133 6.26 11.33 -0.49
C GLU A 133 6.43 9.85 -0.08
N TYR A 134 6.11 8.90 -0.96
CA TYR A 134 6.31 7.47 -0.71
C TYR A 134 7.79 7.12 -0.75
N LEU A 135 8.50 7.58 -1.77
CA LEU A 135 9.96 7.39 -1.89
C LEU A 135 10.73 8.15 -0.80
N TYR A 136 10.23 9.32 -0.38
CA TYR A 136 10.79 10.06 0.76
C TYR A 136 10.69 9.23 2.04
N ASN A 137 9.51 8.62 2.30
CA ASN A 137 9.33 7.74 3.45
C ASN A 137 10.25 6.53 3.39
N MET A 138 10.40 5.90 2.23
CA MET A 138 11.33 4.78 2.03
C MET A 138 12.79 5.19 2.31
N LYS A 139 13.20 6.39 1.86
CA LYS A 139 14.59 6.88 2.00
C LYS A 139 14.93 7.26 3.43
N TYR A 140 14.01 7.92 4.14
CA TYR A 140 14.29 8.55 5.42
C TYR A 140 13.56 7.90 6.61
N GLY A 141 12.69 6.91 6.39
CA GLY A 141 11.91 6.24 7.44
C GLY A 141 10.89 7.13 8.13
N LYS A 142 10.50 8.25 7.52
CA LYS A 142 9.54 9.22 8.08
C LYS A 142 8.65 9.83 7.00
N LYS A 143 7.44 10.20 7.38
CA LYS A 143 6.51 10.88 6.49
C LYS A 143 7.05 12.27 6.11
N PHE A 144 6.90 12.63 4.84
CA PHE A 144 7.17 14.01 4.41
C PHE A 144 6.13 14.95 5.02
N SER A 145 6.60 16.08 5.56
CA SER A 145 5.77 17.18 6.00
C SER A 145 6.40 18.50 5.56
N ASN A 146 5.60 19.36 4.97
CA ASN A 146 6.06 20.70 4.57
C ASN A 146 5.76 21.69 5.70
N GLU A 147 6.63 21.71 6.73
CA GLU A 147 6.50 22.62 7.89
C GLU A 147 7.04 24.03 7.62
N THR A 148 7.76 24.22 6.52
CA THR A 148 8.51 25.45 6.26
C THR A 148 7.67 26.57 5.65
N GLY A 149 6.40 26.32 5.30
CA GLY A 149 5.52 27.31 4.66
C GLY A 149 5.94 27.68 3.22
N VAL A 150 6.93 27.00 2.65
CA VAL A 150 7.31 27.10 1.24
C VAL A 150 6.31 26.29 0.41
N ALA A 151 5.79 26.89 -0.66
CA ALA A 151 4.90 26.17 -1.57
C ALA A 151 5.73 25.17 -2.40
N GLY A 152 5.83 23.91 -1.94
CA GLY A 152 6.52 22.86 -2.69
C GLY A 152 7.76 22.29 -1.97
N VAL A 153 8.53 21.50 -2.70
CA VAL A 153 9.76 20.82 -2.29
C VAL A 153 10.92 21.41 -3.05
N THR A 154 12.05 21.67 -2.40
CA THR A 154 13.25 22.17 -3.09
C THR A 154 13.71 21.20 -4.16
N ALA A 155 14.26 21.69 -5.28
CA ALA A 155 14.71 20.84 -6.37
C ALA A 155 15.74 19.80 -5.89
N ASP A 156 16.72 20.21 -5.09
CA ASP A 156 17.76 19.32 -4.57
C ASP A 156 17.17 18.12 -3.77
N GLU A 157 16.18 18.38 -2.92
CA GLU A 157 15.55 17.35 -2.10
C GLU A 157 14.68 16.42 -2.95
N PHE A 158 13.85 16.98 -3.82
CA PHE A 158 12.96 16.21 -4.69
C PHE A 158 13.77 15.30 -5.65
N GLU A 159 14.72 15.88 -6.38
CA GLU A 159 15.58 15.18 -7.31
C GLU A 159 16.42 14.11 -6.60
N SER A 160 17.01 14.43 -5.44
CA SER A 160 17.75 13.45 -4.63
C SER A 160 16.90 12.26 -4.18
N VAL A 161 15.62 12.46 -3.87
CA VAL A 161 14.71 11.36 -3.49
C VAL A 161 14.34 10.53 -4.70
N ILE A 162 13.83 11.16 -5.76
CA ILE A 162 13.35 10.44 -6.95
C ILE A 162 14.48 9.67 -7.61
N MET A 163 15.64 10.28 -7.84
CA MET A 163 16.79 9.67 -8.52
C MET A 163 17.44 8.53 -7.71
N THR A 164 17.15 8.42 -6.41
CA THR A 164 17.58 7.26 -5.61
C THR A 164 16.86 5.98 -6.05
N TYR A 165 15.61 6.10 -6.54
CA TYR A 165 14.75 4.95 -6.84
C TYR A 165 14.35 4.81 -8.31
N LEU A 166 14.50 5.86 -9.08
CA LEU A 166 14.13 5.89 -10.51
C LEU A 166 15.31 6.36 -11.34
N PRO A 167 15.64 5.67 -12.46
CA PRO A 167 16.77 6.02 -13.33
C PRO A 167 16.41 7.20 -14.25
N VAL A 168 16.22 8.38 -13.66
CA VAL A 168 15.88 9.63 -14.35
C VAL A 168 16.89 10.70 -14.01
N THR A 169 17.00 11.72 -14.86
CA THR A 169 17.86 12.89 -14.67
C THR A 169 17.08 14.07 -14.08
N ALA A 170 17.79 15.06 -13.54
CA ALA A 170 17.16 16.30 -13.03
C ALA A 170 16.46 17.08 -14.16
N GLU A 171 17.03 17.07 -15.37
CA GLU A 171 16.44 17.71 -16.54
C GLU A 171 15.10 17.07 -16.93
N GLU A 172 15.04 15.73 -16.96
CA GLU A 172 13.82 14.99 -17.23
C GLU A 172 12.76 15.24 -16.15
N LEU A 173 13.15 15.32 -14.88
CA LEU A 173 12.23 15.61 -13.79
C LEU A 173 11.63 17.01 -13.91
N LYS A 174 12.41 18.02 -14.31
CA LYS A 174 11.92 19.39 -14.55
C LYS A 174 10.91 19.45 -15.69
N GLU A 175 11.06 18.59 -16.69
CA GLU A 175 10.13 18.50 -17.82
C GLU A 175 8.86 17.68 -17.45
N TRP A 176 9.03 16.58 -16.70
CA TRP A 176 7.96 15.59 -16.50
C TRP A 176 7.10 15.84 -15.25
N ALA A 177 7.64 16.50 -14.22
CA ALA A 177 6.92 16.86 -13.02
C ALA A 177 6.42 18.30 -13.03
N VAL A 178 5.55 18.66 -12.09
CA VAL A 178 5.12 20.04 -11.90
C VAL A 178 6.22 20.79 -11.14
N TYR A 179 6.97 21.59 -11.87
CA TYR A 179 8.15 22.34 -11.41
C TYR A 179 8.01 23.84 -11.66
N ASP A 180 8.42 24.64 -10.71
CA ASP A 180 8.48 26.10 -10.80
C ASP A 180 9.95 26.58 -10.87
N GLU A 181 10.34 27.09 -12.04
CA GLU A 181 11.69 27.61 -12.30
C GLU A 181 12.04 28.83 -11.41
N GLN A 182 11.06 29.68 -11.09
CA GLN A 182 11.32 30.91 -10.35
C GLN A 182 11.70 30.64 -8.90
N SER A 183 11.00 29.70 -8.27
CA SER A 183 11.27 29.30 -6.89
C SER A 183 12.27 28.15 -6.79
N ASN A 184 12.61 27.50 -7.91
CA ASN A 184 13.41 26.27 -7.97
C ASN A 184 12.82 25.17 -7.06
N THR A 185 11.50 24.92 -7.17
CA THR A 185 10.77 23.95 -6.36
C THR A 185 9.86 23.07 -7.22
N TYR A 186 9.66 21.82 -6.79
CA TYR A 186 8.61 20.96 -7.29
C TYR A 186 7.35 21.12 -6.45
N ALA A 187 6.21 21.18 -7.11
CA ALA A 187 4.94 21.28 -6.41
C ALA A 187 4.65 20.01 -5.60
N TRP A 188 4.12 20.19 -4.40
CA TRP A 188 3.65 19.09 -3.57
C TRP A 188 2.33 19.47 -2.91
N GLN A 189 1.39 18.52 -2.90
CA GLN A 189 0.12 18.68 -2.24
C GLN A 189 -0.20 17.40 -1.46
N ARG A 190 -0.64 17.56 -0.21
CA ARG A 190 -1.02 16.42 0.62
C ARG A 190 -2.18 15.65 -0.03
N LEU A 191 -2.09 14.33 -0.04
CA LEU A 191 -3.16 13.47 -0.51
C LEU A 191 -4.42 13.65 0.37
N GLY A 192 -5.59 13.69 -0.25
CA GLY A 192 -6.87 13.82 0.44
C GLY A 192 -7.36 15.26 0.65
N CYS A 193 -6.64 16.28 0.17
CA CYS A 193 -7.08 17.69 0.23
C CYS A 193 -8.02 18.09 -0.91
N GLY A 194 -8.98 17.21 -1.27
CA GLY A 194 -9.88 17.39 -2.41
C GLY A 194 -9.30 16.96 -3.77
N ASN A 195 -8.06 16.49 -3.77
CA ASN A 195 -7.31 16.09 -4.96
C ASN A 195 -7.26 14.57 -5.18
N TYR A 196 -7.96 13.80 -4.37
CA TYR A 196 -8.00 12.35 -4.48
C TYR A 196 -9.30 11.78 -3.93
N ALA A 197 -9.93 10.90 -4.70
CA ALA A 197 -11.08 10.10 -4.27
C ALA A 197 -10.61 8.66 -4.00
N PRO A 198 -10.68 8.18 -2.74
CA PRO A 198 -10.32 6.80 -2.41
C PRO A 198 -11.16 5.81 -3.21
N THR A 199 -10.53 4.73 -3.67
CA THR A 199 -11.19 3.62 -4.35
C THR A 199 -10.88 2.32 -3.61
N HIS A 200 -11.73 1.31 -3.75
CA HIS A 200 -11.44 -0.01 -3.18
C HIS A 200 -10.10 -0.57 -3.70
N PHE A 201 -9.82 -0.39 -4.98
CA PHE A 201 -8.54 -0.75 -5.57
C PHE A 201 -7.36 -0.08 -4.85
N GLY A 202 -7.46 1.20 -4.52
CA GLY A 202 -6.41 1.95 -3.82
C GLY A 202 -6.10 1.43 -2.42
N LEU A 203 -7.01 0.70 -1.79
CA LEU A 203 -6.82 0.06 -0.49
C LEU A 203 -6.14 -1.33 -0.59
N SER A 204 -5.93 -1.85 -1.80
CA SER A 204 -5.29 -3.15 -2.00
C SER A 204 -3.88 -3.17 -1.43
N LEU A 205 -3.51 -4.32 -0.85
CA LEU A 205 -2.17 -4.56 -0.33
C LEU A 205 -1.33 -5.24 -1.41
N PRO A 206 -0.15 -4.71 -1.76
CA PRO A 206 0.74 -5.37 -2.70
C PRO A 206 1.51 -6.50 -2.01
N GLU A 207 1.37 -7.71 -2.52
CA GLU A 207 2.06 -8.90 -2.03
C GLU A 207 2.90 -9.52 -3.13
N VAL A 208 4.20 -9.59 -2.94
CA VAL A 208 5.12 -10.32 -3.83
C VAL A 208 4.89 -11.82 -3.64
N ILE A 209 4.56 -12.51 -4.73
CA ILE A 209 4.29 -13.96 -4.71
C ILE A 209 5.36 -14.78 -5.43
N GLU A 210 6.14 -14.14 -6.30
CA GLU A 210 7.23 -14.77 -7.06
C GLU A 210 8.33 -13.77 -7.35
N ILE A 211 9.57 -14.24 -7.30
CA ILE A 211 10.78 -13.45 -7.58
C ILE A 211 11.58 -14.18 -8.65
N LYS A 212 11.88 -13.47 -9.74
CA LYS A 212 12.66 -14.01 -10.85
C LYS A 212 13.87 -13.14 -11.13
N HIS A 213 15.08 -13.70 -11.01
CA HIS A 213 16.32 -13.05 -11.38
C HIS A 213 16.63 -13.25 -12.86
N ASN A 214 16.91 -12.18 -13.59
CA ASN A 214 17.27 -12.20 -15.00
C ASN A 214 18.80 -12.13 -15.19
N GLU A 215 19.28 -12.59 -16.34
CA GLU A 215 20.72 -12.58 -16.69
C GLU A 215 21.31 -11.17 -16.82
N ASP A 216 20.49 -10.15 -17.10
CA ASP A 216 20.90 -8.75 -17.23
C ASP A 216 21.02 -8.01 -15.86
N GLY A 217 20.83 -8.75 -14.78
CA GLY A 217 20.89 -8.23 -13.41
C GLY A 217 19.62 -7.54 -12.94
N THR A 218 18.54 -7.57 -13.73
CA THR A 218 17.22 -7.14 -13.26
C THR A 218 16.51 -8.26 -12.49
N VAL A 219 15.57 -7.88 -11.64
CA VAL A 219 14.72 -8.80 -10.89
C VAL A 219 13.28 -8.45 -11.20
N VAL A 220 12.48 -9.45 -11.55
CA VAL A 220 11.04 -9.31 -11.77
C VAL A 220 10.30 -9.83 -10.55
N LEU A 221 9.48 -9.00 -9.95
CA LEU A 221 8.60 -9.30 -8.84
C LEU A 221 7.19 -9.48 -9.37
N THR A 222 6.62 -10.68 -9.25
CA THR A 222 5.20 -10.89 -9.51
C THR A 222 4.41 -10.52 -8.26
N ILE A 223 3.49 -9.58 -8.39
CA ILE A 223 2.78 -8.95 -7.27
C ILE A 223 1.29 -9.11 -7.46
N ASN A 224 0.59 -9.52 -6.40
CA ASN A 224 -0.86 -9.46 -6.31
C ASN A 224 -1.29 -8.21 -5.54
N ALA A 225 -2.21 -7.44 -6.11
CA ALA A 225 -2.92 -6.37 -5.39
C ALA A 225 -4.11 -6.99 -4.65
N VAL A 226 -3.91 -7.37 -3.40
CA VAL A 226 -4.91 -8.07 -2.59
C VAL A 226 -5.85 -7.07 -1.93
N CYS A 227 -7.15 -7.18 -2.25
CA CYS A 227 -8.19 -6.33 -1.67
C CYS A 227 -8.84 -7.02 -0.47
N ASP A 228 -9.11 -6.27 0.60
CA ASP A 228 -9.73 -6.76 1.82
C ASP A 228 -11.25 -6.95 1.71
N SER A 229 -11.89 -6.31 0.73
CA SER A 229 -13.33 -6.43 0.55
C SER A 229 -13.73 -7.81 0.01
N VAL A 230 -14.67 -8.47 0.68
CA VAL A 230 -15.19 -9.78 0.26
C VAL A 230 -15.94 -9.75 -1.07
N VAL A 231 -16.40 -8.59 -1.51
CA VAL A 231 -17.06 -8.39 -2.82
C VAL A 231 -16.07 -8.25 -3.97
N CYS A 232 -14.79 -7.98 -3.67
CA CYS A 232 -13.72 -7.94 -4.66
C CYS A 232 -13.16 -9.34 -4.94
N ASN A 233 -12.51 -9.50 -6.08
CA ASN A 233 -11.69 -10.67 -6.35
C ASN A 233 -10.48 -10.70 -5.41
N ASP A 234 -9.90 -11.90 -5.21
CA ASP A 234 -8.78 -12.13 -4.31
C ASP A 234 -7.57 -11.23 -4.60
N ALA A 235 -7.23 -11.11 -5.88
CA ALA A 235 -6.34 -10.07 -6.37
C ALA A 235 -7.09 -9.27 -7.43
N VAL A 236 -7.20 -7.97 -7.23
CA VAL A 236 -7.83 -7.07 -8.20
C VAL A 236 -7.00 -7.05 -9.48
N ILE A 237 -5.69 -7.02 -9.34
CA ILE A 237 -4.72 -7.19 -10.42
C ILE A 237 -3.55 -8.06 -9.98
N THR A 238 -2.91 -8.70 -10.97
CA THR A 238 -1.55 -9.22 -10.84
C THR A 238 -0.66 -8.44 -11.79
N HIS A 239 0.50 -8.02 -11.33
CA HIS A 239 1.45 -7.26 -12.16
C HIS A 239 2.89 -7.71 -11.90
N GLU A 240 3.77 -7.40 -12.84
CA GLU A 240 5.21 -7.64 -12.75
C GLU A 240 5.95 -6.31 -12.63
N LEU A 241 6.56 -6.10 -11.48
CA LEU A 241 7.43 -4.97 -11.22
C LEU A 241 8.87 -5.39 -11.50
N THR A 242 9.53 -4.70 -12.43
CA THR A 242 10.95 -4.92 -12.71
C THR A 242 11.78 -3.95 -11.91
N VAL A 243 12.74 -4.47 -11.17
CA VAL A 243 13.67 -3.70 -10.36
C VAL A 243 15.13 -4.06 -10.69
N LYS A 244 16.04 -3.15 -10.38
CA LYS A 244 17.50 -3.37 -10.48
C LYS A 244 18.17 -2.91 -9.21
N PHE A 245 18.83 -3.84 -8.51
CA PHE A 245 19.59 -3.53 -7.31
C PHE A 245 20.93 -2.88 -7.69
N GLN A 246 21.28 -1.82 -6.97
CA GLN A 246 22.51 -1.09 -7.14
C GLN A 246 23.60 -1.64 -6.19
N ASN A 247 24.86 -1.31 -6.47
CA ASN A 247 25.99 -1.78 -5.66
C ASN A 247 25.99 -1.26 -4.21
N ASP A 248 25.27 -0.16 -3.95
CA ASP A 248 25.10 0.45 -2.63
C ASP A 248 23.90 -0.12 -1.85
N GLY A 249 23.19 -1.11 -2.42
CA GLY A 249 22.02 -1.75 -1.84
C GLY A 249 20.70 -1.01 -2.10
N SER A 250 20.73 0.13 -2.80
CA SER A 250 19.50 0.80 -3.26
C SER A 250 18.83 0.01 -4.38
N VAL A 251 17.56 0.31 -4.63
CA VAL A 251 16.75 -0.32 -5.69
C VAL A 251 16.31 0.73 -6.69
N HIS A 252 16.49 0.46 -7.99
CA HIS A 252 15.86 1.22 -9.05
C HIS A 252 14.65 0.46 -9.60
N TYR A 253 13.51 1.13 -9.64
CA TYR A 253 12.32 0.67 -10.36
C TYR A 253 12.50 0.99 -11.84
N VAL A 254 12.40 -0.01 -12.71
CA VAL A 254 12.70 0.14 -14.15
C VAL A 254 11.55 -0.25 -15.06
N GLY A 255 10.44 -0.73 -14.51
CA GLY A 255 9.23 -1.01 -15.26
C GLY A 255 8.15 -1.73 -14.43
N ASN A 256 6.92 -1.59 -14.85
CA ASN A 256 5.77 -2.30 -14.31
C ASN A 256 4.84 -2.74 -15.43
N ARG A 257 4.37 -3.98 -15.40
CA ARG A 257 3.48 -4.56 -16.39
C ARG A 257 2.29 -5.24 -15.72
N ILE A 258 1.09 -4.77 -15.98
CA ILE A 258 -0.15 -5.38 -15.50
C ILE A 258 -0.47 -6.57 -16.38
N LEU A 259 -0.78 -7.71 -15.76
CA LEU A 259 -0.98 -8.97 -16.45
C LEU A 259 -2.46 -9.15 -16.87
N GLY A 260 -2.65 -9.88 -17.97
CA GLY A 260 -3.98 -10.22 -18.49
C GLY A 260 -4.84 -8.98 -18.75
N ASN A 261 -6.10 -9.05 -18.33
CA ASN A 261 -7.07 -7.95 -18.43
C ASN A 261 -7.13 -7.12 -17.13
N GLY A 262 -6.15 -7.24 -16.24
CA GLY A 262 -6.14 -6.51 -14.96
C GLY A 262 -6.20 -5.00 -15.11
N ILE A 263 -5.72 -4.46 -16.23
CA ILE A 263 -5.79 -3.02 -16.52
C ILE A 263 -7.23 -2.49 -16.51
N ASP A 264 -8.21 -3.32 -16.91
CA ASP A 264 -9.63 -2.94 -16.93
C ASP A 264 -10.24 -2.82 -15.52
N ASN A 265 -9.58 -3.38 -14.51
CA ASN A 265 -9.98 -3.31 -13.11
C ASN A 265 -9.44 -2.07 -12.40
N ILE A 266 -8.50 -1.35 -13.02
CA ILE A 266 -7.89 -0.17 -12.42
C ILE A 266 -8.76 1.05 -12.73
N PRO A 267 -9.21 1.80 -11.72
CA PRO A 267 -9.88 3.07 -11.94
C PRO A 267 -8.97 4.03 -12.70
N LYS A 268 -9.59 4.93 -13.49
CA LYS A 268 -8.82 5.98 -14.17
C LYS A 268 -7.96 6.72 -13.15
N TYR A 269 -6.65 6.73 -13.39
CA TYR A 269 -5.72 7.39 -12.50
C TYR A 269 -6.00 8.90 -12.44
N GLN A 270 -6.00 9.45 -11.24
CA GLN A 270 -6.13 10.87 -10.98
C GLN A 270 -4.77 11.38 -10.51
N TYR A 271 -4.12 12.19 -11.35
CA TYR A 271 -2.87 12.85 -10.97
C TYR A 271 -3.10 13.74 -9.77
N ARG A 272 -2.16 13.74 -8.85
CA ARG A 272 -2.24 14.55 -7.63
C ARG A 272 -2.24 16.05 -7.93
N LEU A 273 -1.49 16.44 -8.95
CA LEU A 273 -1.41 17.80 -9.46
C LEU A 273 -1.65 17.77 -10.97
N ASP A 274 -2.50 18.65 -11.45
CA ASP A 274 -2.66 18.83 -12.88
C ASP A 274 -1.36 19.43 -13.42
N LYS A 275 -0.73 18.74 -14.37
CA LYS A 275 0.30 19.37 -15.22
C LYS A 275 -0.41 20.53 -15.91
N LEU A 276 0.05 21.74 -15.69
CA LEU A 276 -0.46 22.90 -16.41
C LEU A 276 -0.36 22.57 -17.90
N GLN A 277 -1.52 22.40 -18.55
CA GLN A 277 -1.58 22.31 -20.00
C GLN A 277 -1.24 23.70 -20.52
N ASP A 278 -0.02 23.86 -21.06
CA ASP A 278 0.35 25.03 -21.84
C ASP A 278 -0.49 25.15 -23.12
#